data_807bca80d55c0240d41cd18ec0965e58
#
_entry.id   807bca80d55c0240d41cd18ec0965e58
#
_cell.length_a   1.000
_cell.length_b   1.000
_cell.length_c   1.000
_cell.angle_alpha   90.00
_cell.angle_beta   90.00
_cell.angle_gamma   90.00
#
_symmetry.space_group_name_H-M   'P 1'
#
loop_
_entity.id
_entity.type
_entity.pdbx_description
1 polymer ?
#
loop_
_entity_poly.entity_id
_entity_poly.type
_entity_poly.pdbx_seq_one_letter_code
_entity_poly.pdbx_strand_id
1 'polypeptide(L)'
;MKIIDNLRDGYKILKNNSISSYKIDSEILMSETLEISREELILNLEKKVKFKEREKYFNFINRRKKNEPIAYIISNKSFWRDKFLIDKNVLIPRPDSEHLVEQTLKLIKKDQTKKILDIGVGSGCLTISILKERPYCKYDAIDVSKKALKLAKINANLHQLADRIKFYKTDVDNFCNGKYDLIISNPPYINKHKIKYLGVINYEP
;
A
#
# COMPACT_ATOMS: atom_id res chain seq x y z
N MET A 1 30.89 -7.84 -3.68
CA MET A 1 30.73 -6.41 -3.34
C MET A 1 30.02 -6.28 -2.01
N LYS A 2 30.35 -5.28 -1.21
CA LYS A 2 29.72 -4.98 0.07
C LYS A 2 28.39 -4.24 -0.14
N ILE A 3 27.55 -4.16 0.89
CA ILE A 3 26.29 -3.38 0.86
C ILE A 3 26.57 -1.94 0.48
N ILE A 4 27.55 -1.30 1.13
CA ILE A 4 27.91 0.09 0.87
C ILE A 4 28.28 0.36 -0.59
N ASP A 5 28.99 -0.55 -1.25
CA ASP A 5 29.37 -0.39 -2.64
C ASP A 5 28.16 -0.40 -3.57
N ASN A 6 27.25 -1.36 -3.34
CA ASN A 6 25.99 -1.45 -4.11
C ASN A 6 25.09 -0.23 -3.88
N LEU A 7 25.01 0.26 -2.64
CA LEU A 7 24.24 1.49 -2.33
C LEU A 7 24.83 2.71 -3.06
N ARG A 8 26.15 2.89 -3.08
CA ARG A 8 26.81 3.99 -3.82
C ARG A 8 26.47 3.96 -5.30
N ASP A 9 26.48 2.77 -5.92
CA ASP A 9 26.08 2.61 -7.31
C ASP A 9 24.61 2.95 -7.50
N GLY A 10 23.71 2.45 -6.64
CA GLY A 10 22.29 2.77 -6.65
C GLY A 10 22.02 4.26 -6.50
N TYR A 11 22.70 4.93 -5.56
CA TYR A 11 22.60 6.39 -5.36
C TYR A 11 22.97 7.15 -6.64
N LYS A 12 24.08 6.78 -7.27
CA LYS A 12 24.54 7.39 -8.53
C LYS A 12 23.52 7.24 -9.63
N ILE A 13 22.99 6.02 -9.81
CA ILE A 13 21.99 5.74 -10.86
C ILE A 13 20.73 6.58 -10.63
N LEU A 14 20.15 6.57 -9.42
CA LEU A 14 18.91 7.29 -9.13
C LEU A 14 19.10 8.80 -9.18
N LYS A 15 20.22 9.33 -8.65
CA LYS A 15 20.55 10.75 -8.71
C LYS A 15 20.68 11.25 -10.15
N ASN A 16 21.36 10.50 -11.02
CA ASN A 16 21.52 10.85 -12.44
C ASN A 16 20.20 10.79 -13.23
N ASN A 17 19.15 10.14 -12.68
CA ASN A 17 17.80 10.12 -13.25
C ASN A 17 16.84 11.06 -12.50
N SER A 18 17.36 12.08 -11.83
CA SER A 18 16.60 13.16 -11.17
C SER A 18 15.65 12.67 -10.06
N ILE A 19 15.95 11.54 -9.42
CA ILE A 19 15.20 11.06 -8.25
C ILE A 19 15.72 11.81 -7.01
N SER A 20 14.96 12.75 -6.49
CA SER A 20 15.35 13.56 -5.33
C SER A 20 15.60 12.74 -4.06
N SER A 21 14.78 11.69 -3.87
CA SER A 21 14.84 10.75 -2.74
C SER A 21 15.87 9.61 -2.93
N TYR A 22 16.84 9.76 -3.84
CA TYR A 22 17.73 8.68 -4.30
C TYR A 22 18.41 7.87 -3.20
N LYS A 23 18.79 8.50 -2.06
CA LYS A 23 19.43 7.79 -0.94
C LYS A 23 18.45 6.87 -0.23
N ILE A 24 17.35 7.46 0.26
CA ILE A 24 16.34 6.72 1.02
C ILE A 24 15.66 5.64 0.16
N ASP A 25 15.39 5.93 -1.12
CA ASP A 25 14.81 4.96 -2.05
C ASP A 25 15.74 3.76 -2.24
N SER A 26 17.02 3.99 -2.45
CA SER A 26 18.04 2.97 -2.61
C SER A 26 18.18 2.09 -1.36
N GLU A 27 18.18 2.71 -0.18
CA GLU A 27 18.26 2.00 1.11
C GLU A 27 17.01 1.13 1.34
N ILE A 28 15.82 1.63 1.06
CA ILE A 28 14.58 0.86 1.15
C ILE A 28 14.62 -0.35 0.20
N LEU A 29 15.05 -0.16 -1.04
CA LEU A 29 15.15 -1.22 -2.04
C LEU A 29 16.20 -2.28 -1.68
N MET A 30 17.32 -1.86 -1.06
CA MET A 30 18.33 -2.79 -0.56
C MET A 30 17.83 -3.56 0.67
N SER A 31 17.16 -2.90 1.60
CA SER A 31 16.56 -3.54 2.79
C SER A 31 15.55 -4.61 2.38
N GLU A 32 14.66 -4.28 1.42
CA GLU A 32 13.69 -5.24 0.87
C GLU A 32 14.36 -6.40 0.11
N THR A 33 15.48 -6.11 -0.54
CA THR A 33 16.27 -7.15 -1.23
C THR A 33 16.86 -8.16 -0.27
N LEU A 34 17.38 -7.67 0.87
CA LEU A 34 18.05 -8.47 1.89
C LEU A 34 17.08 -8.99 2.97
N GLU A 35 15.82 -8.59 2.92
CA GLU A 35 14.77 -8.94 3.89
C GLU A 35 15.14 -8.54 5.33
N ILE A 36 15.77 -7.38 5.49
CA ILE A 36 16.19 -6.79 6.77
C ILE A 36 15.58 -5.40 6.95
N SER A 37 15.58 -4.90 8.18
CA SER A 37 15.16 -3.51 8.45
C SER A 37 16.20 -2.50 7.91
N ARG A 38 15.79 -1.25 7.73
CA ARG A 38 16.70 -0.20 7.28
C ARG A 38 17.76 0.11 8.35
N GLU A 39 17.41 0.01 9.62
CA GLU A 39 18.33 0.16 10.75
C GLU A 39 19.40 -0.94 10.71
N GLU A 40 18.98 -2.18 10.51
CA GLU A 40 19.90 -3.32 10.37
C GLU A 40 20.80 -3.19 9.13
N LEU A 41 20.27 -2.65 8.01
CA LEU A 41 21.05 -2.35 6.82
C LEU A 41 22.20 -1.38 7.13
N ILE A 42 21.91 -0.28 7.85
CA ILE A 42 22.91 0.75 8.18
C ILE A 42 23.99 0.21 9.11
N LEU A 43 23.64 -0.69 10.03
CA LEU A 43 24.59 -1.32 10.93
C LEU A 43 25.51 -2.36 10.24
N ASN A 44 25.11 -2.85 9.06
CA ASN A 44 25.79 -3.95 8.36
C ASN A 44 26.37 -3.56 6.99
N LEU A 45 26.74 -2.30 6.76
CA LEU A 45 27.18 -1.78 5.47
C LEU A 45 28.39 -2.55 4.86
N GLU A 46 29.25 -3.13 5.69
CA GLU A 46 30.43 -3.88 5.29
C GLU A 46 30.12 -5.35 4.88
N LYS A 47 28.89 -5.85 5.13
CA LYS A 47 28.48 -7.19 4.79
C LYS A 47 28.48 -7.41 3.27
N LYS A 48 28.89 -8.58 2.82
CA LYS A 48 28.86 -8.96 1.40
C LYS A 48 27.45 -9.28 0.94
N VAL A 49 27.07 -8.76 -0.23
CA VAL A 49 25.83 -9.07 -0.93
C VAL A 49 26.06 -10.24 -1.89
N LYS A 50 25.17 -11.23 -1.88
CA LYS A 50 25.22 -12.37 -2.80
C LYS A 50 24.86 -11.93 -4.21
N PHE A 51 25.29 -12.70 -5.22
CA PHE A 51 25.04 -12.38 -6.62
C PHE A 51 23.54 -12.18 -6.93
N LYS A 52 22.69 -13.12 -6.52
CA LYS A 52 21.22 -13.05 -6.73
C LYS A 52 20.57 -11.85 -6.04
N GLU A 53 21.01 -11.51 -4.83
CA GLU A 53 20.54 -10.32 -4.10
C GLU A 53 20.93 -9.05 -4.86
N ARG A 54 22.15 -9.00 -5.38
CA ARG A 54 22.62 -7.89 -6.19
C ARG A 54 21.79 -7.71 -7.48
N GLU A 55 21.51 -8.79 -8.19
CA GLU A 55 20.63 -8.74 -9.38
C GLU A 55 19.23 -8.23 -9.03
N LYS A 56 18.59 -8.74 -7.95
CA LYS A 56 17.30 -8.29 -7.45
C LYS A 56 17.33 -6.80 -7.14
N TYR A 57 18.33 -6.33 -6.42
CA TYR A 57 18.51 -4.92 -6.08
C TYR A 57 18.61 -4.03 -7.32
N PHE A 58 19.48 -4.34 -8.29
CA PHE A 58 19.62 -3.53 -9.49
C PHE A 58 18.40 -3.61 -10.41
N ASN A 59 17.64 -4.68 -10.37
CA ASN A 59 16.32 -4.71 -11.02
C ASN A 59 15.38 -3.67 -10.38
N PHE A 60 15.31 -3.61 -9.06
CA PHE A 60 14.54 -2.60 -8.34
C PHE A 60 14.99 -1.17 -8.65
N ILE A 61 16.31 -0.90 -8.65
CA ILE A 61 16.89 0.39 -9.04
C ILE A 61 16.51 0.75 -10.49
N ASN A 62 16.54 -0.22 -11.41
CA ASN A 62 16.16 -0.02 -12.81
C ASN A 62 14.67 0.30 -13.01
N ARG A 63 13.80 -0.19 -12.15
CA ARG A 63 12.39 0.20 -12.09
C ARG A 63 12.25 1.60 -11.52
N ARG A 64 12.90 1.87 -10.38
CA ARG A 64 12.80 3.17 -9.69
C ARG A 64 13.32 4.34 -10.52
N LYS A 65 14.42 4.18 -11.26
CA LYS A 65 14.93 5.24 -12.17
C LYS A 65 13.95 5.69 -13.24
N LYS A 66 12.92 4.87 -13.53
CA LYS A 66 11.80 5.21 -14.42
C LYS A 66 10.65 5.90 -13.67
N ASN A 67 10.85 6.35 -12.44
CA ASN A 67 9.84 6.93 -11.54
C ASN A 67 8.77 5.97 -11.05
N GLU A 68 8.93 4.64 -11.20
CA GLU A 68 7.99 3.69 -10.62
C GLU A 68 7.94 3.86 -9.10
N PRO A 69 6.74 3.97 -8.47
CA PRO A 69 6.60 4.09 -7.03
C PRO A 69 7.23 2.92 -6.27
N ILE A 70 7.93 3.22 -5.17
CA ILE A 70 8.55 2.19 -4.31
C ILE A 70 7.55 1.11 -3.92
N ALA A 71 6.33 1.49 -3.50
CA ALA A 71 5.29 0.55 -3.07
C ALA A 71 4.96 -0.51 -4.14
N TYR A 72 4.96 -0.14 -5.42
CA TYR A 72 4.75 -1.09 -6.51
C TYR A 72 5.99 -1.93 -6.81
N ILE A 73 7.19 -1.37 -6.63
CA ILE A 73 8.44 -2.10 -6.82
C ILE A 73 8.56 -3.23 -5.81
N ILE A 74 8.29 -2.92 -4.53
CA ILE A 74 8.40 -3.89 -3.43
C ILE A 74 7.07 -4.62 -3.14
N SER A 75 6.00 -4.26 -3.89
CA SER A 75 4.66 -4.86 -3.80
C SER A 75 4.02 -4.78 -2.42
N ASN A 76 4.43 -3.82 -1.60
CA ASN A 76 3.82 -3.59 -0.28
C ASN A 76 3.86 -2.12 0.13
N LYS A 77 2.98 -1.76 1.09
CA LYS A 77 2.90 -0.45 1.71
C LYS A 77 2.44 -0.58 3.15
N SER A 78 3.15 0.08 4.06
CA SER A 78 2.68 0.26 5.43
C SER A 78 1.52 1.27 5.47
N PHE A 79 0.47 0.95 6.22
CA PHE A 79 -0.66 1.81 6.48
C PHE A 79 -1.22 1.48 7.86
N TRP A 80 -1.50 2.51 8.67
CA TRP A 80 -1.86 2.37 10.07
C TRP A 80 -0.77 1.59 10.82
N ARG A 81 -1.06 0.40 11.31
CA ARG A 81 -0.14 -0.45 12.09
C ARG A 81 0.33 -1.71 11.34
N ASP A 82 -0.01 -1.80 10.06
CA ASP A 82 0.14 -3.04 9.30
C ASP A 82 0.79 -2.81 7.93
N LYS A 83 1.22 -3.90 7.31
CA LYS A 83 1.69 -3.92 5.91
C LYS A 83 0.61 -4.53 5.02
N PHE A 84 0.40 -3.94 3.86
CA PHE A 84 -0.57 -4.38 2.85
C PHE A 84 0.12 -4.68 1.54
N LEU A 85 -0.29 -5.75 0.88
CA LEU A 85 0.10 -6.01 -0.49
C LEU A 85 -0.51 -4.96 -1.41
N ILE A 86 0.30 -4.44 -2.31
CA ILE A 86 -0.06 -3.38 -3.25
C ILE A 86 0.45 -3.73 -4.64
N ASP A 87 -0.38 -3.48 -5.64
CA ASP A 87 0.00 -3.56 -7.04
C ASP A 87 -0.60 -2.38 -7.85
N LYS A 88 -0.27 -2.31 -9.13
CA LYS A 88 -0.72 -1.25 -10.05
C LYS A 88 -2.24 -1.18 -10.27
N ASN A 89 -3.02 -2.06 -9.69
CA ASN A 89 -4.49 -2.09 -9.85
C ASN A 89 -5.21 -1.37 -8.72
N VAL A 90 -4.50 -0.87 -7.71
CA VAL A 90 -5.06 -0.15 -6.57
C VAL A 90 -4.26 1.12 -6.28
N LEU A 91 -4.93 2.14 -5.78
CA LEU A 91 -4.27 3.34 -5.29
C LEU A 91 -3.33 2.97 -4.12
N ILE A 92 -2.12 3.53 -4.13
CA ILE A 92 -1.19 3.38 -3.00
C ILE A 92 -1.81 4.07 -1.77
N PRO A 93 -1.98 3.37 -0.63
CA PRO A 93 -2.51 3.98 0.59
C PRO A 93 -1.76 5.26 0.97
N ARG A 94 -2.50 6.34 1.21
CA ARG A 94 -1.95 7.64 1.58
C ARG A 94 -2.02 7.83 3.11
N PRO A 95 -1.02 8.49 3.73
CA PRO A 95 -1.05 8.78 5.17
C PRO A 95 -2.32 9.53 5.58
N ASP A 96 -2.79 10.48 4.77
CA ASP A 96 -4.01 11.25 5.05
C ASP A 96 -5.25 10.38 5.21
N SER A 97 -5.28 9.20 4.57
CA SER A 97 -6.39 8.25 4.71
C SER A 97 -6.42 7.60 6.11
N GLU A 98 -5.36 7.68 6.90
CA GLU A 98 -5.33 7.20 8.29
C GLU A 98 -6.28 8.00 9.18
N HIS A 99 -6.56 9.27 8.84
CA HIS A 99 -7.58 10.06 9.52
C HIS A 99 -8.98 9.43 9.43
N LEU A 100 -9.32 8.75 8.32
CA LEU A 100 -10.59 8.03 8.23
C LEU A 100 -10.66 6.87 9.23
N VAL A 101 -9.53 6.18 9.46
CA VAL A 101 -9.44 5.15 10.50
C VAL A 101 -9.66 5.80 11.86
N GLU A 102 -8.93 6.86 12.19
CA GLU A 102 -9.06 7.57 13.48
C GLU A 102 -10.48 8.03 13.75
N GLN A 103 -11.13 8.69 12.79
CA GLN A 103 -12.50 9.17 12.96
C GLN A 103 -13.49 8.01 13.13
N THR A 104 -13.35 6.93 12.35
CA THR A 104 -14.19 5.74 12.51
C THR A 104 -14.02 5.12 13.90
N LEU A 105 -12.80 5.06 14.41
CA LEU A 105 -12.51 4.53 15.74
C LEU A 105 -13.06 5.40 16.88
N LYS A 106 -13.23 6.71 16.67
CA LYS A 106 -13.92 7.62 17.61
C LYS A 106 -15.43 7.42 17.59
N LEU A 107 -16.02 7.16 16.43
CA LEU A 107 -17.48 6.97 16.27
C LEU A 107 -17.96 5.62 16.77
N ILE A 108 -17.16 4.56 16.65
CA ILE A 108 -17.54 3.19 17.00
C ILE A 108 -16.73 2.75 18.22
N LYS A 109 -17.38 2.44 19.35
CA LYS A 109 -16.73 1.88 20.51
C LYS A 109 -16.26 0.44 20.25
N LYS A 110 -15.26 -0.01 21.02
CA LYS A 110 -14.60 -1.31 20.78
C LYS A 110 -15.53 -2.53 20.96
N ASP A 111 -16.51 -2.40 21.82
CA ASP A 111 -17.50 -3.43 22.18
C ASP A 111 -18.77 -3.42 21.31
N GLN A 112 -18.88 -2.47 20.39
CA GLN A 112 -20.06 -2.33 19.52
C GLN A 112 -19.98 -3.25 18.31
N THR A 113 -21.12 -3.87 18.00
CA THR A 113 -21.35 -4.57 16.72
C THR A 113 -21.94 -3.58 15.73
N LYS A 114 -21.23 -3.32 14.64
CA LYS A 114 -21.65 -2.42 13.57
C LYS A 114 -21.49 -3.05 12.21
N LYS A 115 -22.44 -2.76 11.30
CA LYS A 115 -22.33 -3.09 9.88
C LYS A 115 -21.88 -1.86 9.11
N ILE A 116 -20.75 -1.95 8.43
CA ILE A 116 -20.09 -0.82 7.76
C ILE A 116 -19.98 -1.12 6.26
N LEU A 117 -20.20 -0.10 5.44
CA LEU A 117 -19.95 -0.16 4.00
C LEU A 117 -18.67 0.61 3.66
N ASP A 118 -17.77 -0.02 2.92
CA ASP A 118 -16.58 0.62 2.32
C ASP A 118 -16.79 0.73 0.81
N ILE A 119 -16.84 1.98 0.30
CA ILE A 119 -17.04 2.30 -1.12
C ILE A 119 -15.68 2.62 -1.76
N GLY A 120 -15.29 1.80 -2.75
CA GLY A 120 -13.97 1.90 -3.38
C GLY A 120 -12.88 1.30 -2.51
N VAL A 121 -13.05 0.03 -2.13
CA VAL A 121 -12.19 -0.64 -1.12
C VAL A 121 -10.71 -0.69 -1.51
N GLY A 122 -10.36 -0.64 -2.79
CA GLY A 122 -8.98 -0.65 -3.28
C GLY A 122 -8.16 -1.84 -2.74
N SER A 123 -7.12 -1.56 -1.95
CA SER A 123 -6.29 -2.59 -1.31
C SER A 123 -6.93 -3.23 -0.07
N GLY A 124 -8.04 -2.67 0.44
CA GLY A 124 -8.67 -3.09 1.69
C GLY A 124 -8.03 -2.50 2.95
N CYS A 125 -7.05 -1.60 2.83
CA CYS A 125 -6.29 -1.10 3.97
C CYS A 125 -7.18 -0.41 5.03
N LEU A 126 -8.17 0.42 4.63
CA LEU A 126 -9.11 1.07 5.55
C LEU A 126 -9.96 0.04 6.30
N THR A 127 -10.68 -0.80 5.55
CA THR A 127 -11.53 -1.86 6.09
C THR A 127 -10.78 -2.75 7.07
N ILE A 128 -9.60 -3.26 6.69
CA ILE A 128 -8.82 -4.20 7.49
C ILE A 128 -8.28 -3.52 8.76
N SER A 129 -7.74 -2.30 8.64
CA SER A 129 -7.23 -1.56 9.80
C SER A 129 -8.32 -1.29 10.83
N ILE A 130 -9.54 -0.90 10.39
CA ILE A 130 -10.66 -0.67 11.31
C ILE A 130 -11.14 -1.99 11.94
N LEU A 131 -11.25 -3.07 11.17
CA LEU A 131 -11.67 -4.36 11.67
C LEU A 131 -10.74 -4.95 12.74
N LYS A 132 -9.43 -4.71 12.64
CA LYS A 132 -8.45 -5.11 13.68
C LYS A 132 -8.71 -4.41 15.00
N GLU A 133 -9.10 -3.15 14.96
CA GLU A 133 -9.41 -2.33 16.14
C GLU A 133 -10.85 -2.52 16.65
N ARG A 134 -11.77 -3.09 15.82
CA ARG A 134 -13.20 -3.27 16.11
C ARG A 134 -13.63 -4.72 15.85
N PRO A 135 -13.37 -5.63 16.82
CA PRO A 135 -13.51 -7.07 16.62
C PRO A 135 -14.93 -7.53 16.28
N TYR A 136 -15.95 -6.80 16.70
CA TYR A 136 -17.35 -7.17 16.52
C TYR A 136 -18.01 -6.55 15.27
N CYS A 137 -17.31 -5.68 14.53
CA CYS A 137 -17.81 -5.08 13.30
C CYS A 137 -17.73 -6.06 12.12
N LYS A 138 -18.62 -5.84 11.14
CA LYS A 138 -18.63 -6.54 9.84
C LYS A 138 -18.66 -5.51 8.72
N TYR A 139 -18.08 -5.84 7.58
CA TYR A 139 -18.03 -4.98 6.42
C TYR A 139 -18.69 -5.62 5.19
N ASP A 140 -19.39 -4.78 4.45
CA ASP A 140 -19.58 -4.97 3.03
C ASP A 140 -18.64 -3.97 2.30
N ALA A 141 -17.87 -4.47 1.35
CA ALA A 141 -16.85 -3.71 0.64
C ALA A 141 -17.12 -3.77 -0.87
N ILE A 142 -17.26 -2.62 -1.51
CA ILE A 142 -17.55 -2.55 -2.94
C ILE A 142 -16.41 -1.91 -3.71
N ASP A 143 -16.20 -2.37 -4.94
CA ASP A 143 -15.29 -1.75 -5.91
C ASP A 143 -15.72 -2.13 -7.33
N VAL A 144 -15.54 -1.22 -8.27
CA VAL A 144 -15.80 -1.46 -9.70
C VAL A 144 -14.71 -2.35 -10.31
N SER A 145 -13.52 -2.37 -9.74
CA SER A 145 -12.36 -3.12 -10.21
C SER A 145 -12.33 -4.54 -9.63
N LYS A 146 -12.54 -5.56 -10.46
CA LYS A 146 -12.36 -6.97 -10.07
C LYS A 146 -10.94 -7.25 -9.56
N LYS A 147 -9.93 -6.52 -10.08
CA LYS A 147 -8.53 -6.70 -9.69
C LYS A 147 -8.27 -6.12 -8.30
N ALA A 148 -8.83 -4.95 -7.99
CA ALA A 148 -8.78 -4.37 -6.65
C ALA A 148 -9.42 -5.30 -5.62
N LEU A 149 -10.63 -5.79 -5.89
CA LEU A 149 -11.31 -6.76 -5.02
C LEU A 149 -10.51 -8.05 -4.79
N LYS A 150 -9.80 -8.54 -5.84
CA LYS A 150 -8.92 -9.71 -5.68
C LYS A 150 -7.78 -9.41 -4.70
N LEU A 151 -7.16 -8.25 -4.82
CA LEU A 151 -6.07 -7.84 -3.93
C LEU A 151 -6.57 -7.61 -2.50
N ALA A 152 -7.71 -6.92 -2.33
CA ALA A 152 -8.35 -6.72 -1.03
C ALA A 152 -8.66 -8.04 -0.32
N LYS A 153 -9.17 -9.04 -1.05
CA LYS A 153 -9.40 -10.40 -0.53
C LYS A 153 -8.10 -11.07 -0.08
N ILE A 154 -7.01 -10.93 -0.84
CA ILE A 154 -5.70 -11.47 -0.45
C ILE A 154 -5.23 -10.80 0.84
N ASN A 155 -5.32 -9.48 0.94
CA ASN A 155 -4.97 -8.75 2.16
C ASN A 155 -5.86 -9.17 3.34
N ALA A 156 -7.18 -9.30 3.14
CA ALA A 156 -8.09 -9.75 4.19
C ALA A 156 -7.72 -11.15 4.72
N ASN A 157 -7.33 -12.07 3.84
CA ASN A 157 -6.86 -13.42 4.23
C ASN A 157 -5.54 -13.34 5.02
N LEU A 158 -4.55 -12.55 4.54
CA LEU A 158 -3.26 -12.38 5.23
C LEU A 158 -3.44 -11.84 6.65
N HIS A 159 -4.44 -10.97 6.85
CA HIS A 159 -4.78 -10.41 8.17
C HIS A 159 -5.84 -11.22 8.93
N GLN A 160 -6.27 -12.40 8.42
CA GLN A 160 -7.23 -13.31 9.07
C GLN A 160 -8.61 -12.65 9.34
N LEU A 161 -9.07 -11.81 8.41
CA LEU A 161 -10.32 -11.04 8.52
C LEU A 161 -11.31 -11.31 7.38
N ALA A 162 -11.01 -12.28 6.51
CA ALA A 162 -11.82 -12.55 5.31
C ALA A 162 -13.29 -12.90 5.63
N ASP A 163 -13.54 -13.61 6.73
CA ASP A 163 -14.89 -14.03 7.15
C ASP A 163 -15.77 -12.87 7.63
N ARG A 164 -15.16 -11.72 7.89
CA ARG A 164 -15.84 -10.52 8.39
C ARG A 164 -16.11 -9.49 7.30
N ILE A 165 -15.68 -9.76 6.06
CA ILE A 165 -15.79 -8.84 4.92
C ILE A 165 -16.48 -9.55 3.77
N LYS A 166 -17.60 -9.00 3.30
CA LYS A 166 -18.23 -9.40 2.04
C LYS A 166 -17.82 -8.45 0.94
N PHE A 167 -17.33 -8.99 -0.17
CA PHE A 167 -16.83 -8.19 -1.29
C PHE A 167 -17.77 -8.28 -2.49
N TYR A 168 -18.14 -7.13 -3.05
CA TYR A 168 -19.05 -7.04 -4.19
C TYR A 168 -18.42 -6.21 -5.31
N LYS A 169 -18.49 -6.75 -6.54
CA LYS A 169 -18.10 -6.01 -7.74
C LYS A 169 -19.29 -5.19 -8.23
N THR A 170 -19.31 -3.92 -7.87
CA THR A 170 -20.38 -2.99 -8.25
C THR A 170 -19.91 -1.55 -8.06
N ASP A 171 -20.60 -0.60 -8.67
CA ASP A 171 -20.55 0.80 -8.31
C ASP A 171 -21.56 1.13 -7.19
N VAL A 172 -21.46 2.35 -6.66
CA VAL A 172 -22.33 2.81 -5.57
C VAL A 172 -23.79 2.96 -6.00
N ASP A 173 -24.02 3.37 -7.25
CA ASP A 173 -25.36 3.66 -7.76
C ASP A 173 -26.20 2.38 -7.94
N ASN A 174 -25.53 1.26 -8.18
CA ASN A 174 -26.16 -0.05 -8.38
C ASN A 174 -26.10 -0.94 -7.12
N PHE A 175 -25.61 -0.45 -6.00
CA PHE A 175 -25.49 -1.21 -4.77
C PHE A 175 -26.63 -0.95 -3.80
N CYS A 176 -27.60 -1.88 -3.72
CA CYS A 176 -28.80 -1.76 -2.89
C CYS A 176 -28.87 -2.82 -1.75
N ASN A 177 -27.75 -3.13 -1.10
CA ASN A 177 -27.66 -4.30 -0.23
C ASN A 177 -27.80 -3.99 1.27
N GLY A 178 -28.96 -3.45 1.66
CA GLY A 178 -29.37 -3.34 3.07
C GLY A 178 -29.05 -1.98 3.73
N LYS A 179 -29.10 -1.98 5.07
CA LYS A 179 -28.82 -0.80 5.90
C LYS A 179 -27.44 -0.91 6.56
N TYR A 180 -26.78 0.22 6.72
CA TYR A 180 -25.45 0.33 7.33
C TYR A 180 -25.47 1.32 8.47
N ASP A 181 -24.70 1.04 9.52
CA ASP A 181 -24.48 1.96 10.63
C ASP A 181 -23.52 3.09 10.25
N LEU A 182 -22.56 2.79 9.36
CA LEU A 182 -21.57 3.73 8.87
C LEU A 182 -21.20 3.42 7.42
N ILE A 183 -20.96 4.44 6.64
CA ILE A 183 -20.42 4.36 5.28
C ILE A 183 -19.10 5.11 5.27
N ILE A 184 -18.05 4.47 4.75
CA ILE A 184 -16.74 5.09 4.53
C ILE A 184 -16.39 5.04 3.05
N SER A 185 -15.68 6.07 2.59
CA SER A 185 -15.17 6.12 1.22
C SER A 185 -13.95 7.01 1.15
N ASN A 186 -12.96 6.59 0.36
CA ASN A 186 -11.84 7.44 -0.03
C ASN A 186 -11.81 7.54 -1.58
N PRO A 187 -12.75 8.27 -2.20
CA PRO A 187 -12.87 8.33 -3.65
C PRO A 187 -11.73 9.16 -4.26
N PRO A 188 -11.43 9.01 -5.55
CA PRO A 188 -10.49 9.86 -6.25
C PRO A 188 -11.05 11.30 -6.33
N TYR A 189 -10.40 12.25 -5.64
CA TYR A 189 -10.80 13.66 -5.56
C TYR A 189 -9.90 14.62 -6.35
N ILE A 190 -8.88 14.09 -7.03
CA ILE A 190 -7.97 14.92 -7.83
C ILE A 190 -8.57 15.13 -9.22
N ASN A 191 -8.73 16.40 -9.61
CA ASN A 191 -9.22 16.75 -10.94
C ASN A 191 -8.28 16.16 -12.03
N LYS A 192 -8.87 15.52 -13.04
CA LYS A 192 -8.15 14.89 -14.17
C LYS A 192 -7.12 15.82 -14.83
N HIS A 193 -7.37 17.13 -14.88
CA HIS A 193 -6.41 18.10 -15.42
C HIS A 193 -5.18 18.30 -14.53
N LYS A 194 -5.31 18.19 -13.21
CA LYS A 194 -4.18 18.30 -12.25
C LYS A 194 -3.39 17.00 -12.14
N ILE A 195 -4.01 15.91 -12.47
CA ILE A 195 -3.39 14.58 -12.44
C ILE A 195 -2.12 14.54 -13.32
N LYS A 196 -2.10 15.17 -14.49
CA LYS A 196 -0.96 15.17 -15.42
C LYS A 196 0.37 15.67 -14.82
N TYR A 197 0.31 16.45 -13.74
CA TYR A 197 1.49 17.01 -13.07
C TYR A 197 2.02 16.14 -11.91
N LEU A 198 1.32 15.08 -11.55
CA LEU A 198 1.77 14.16 -10.50
C LEU A 198 2.58 13.04 -11.15
N GLY A 199 3.87 12.94 -10.87
CA GLY A 199 4.78 11.98 -11.50
C GLY A 199 4.43 10.48 -11.30
N VAL A 200 3.39 10.16 -10.54
CA VAL A 200 2.90 8.79 -10.27
C VAL A 200 1.81 8.32 -11.24
N ILE A 201 1.29 9.20 -12.09
CA ILE A 201 0.12 8.94 -12.97
C ILE A 201 0.30 7.78 -13.91
N ASN A 202 1.50 7.57 -14.39
CA ASN A 202 1.77 6.47 -15.31
C ASN A 202 1.70 5.09 -14.66
N TYR A 203 1.50 5.03 -13.33
CA TYR A 203 1.57 3.82 -12.53
C TYR A 203 0.31 3.52 -11.73
N GLU A 204 -0.43 4.55 -11.28
CA GLU A 204 -1.65 4.38 -10.50
C GLU A 204 -2.89 4.29 -11.39
N PRO A 205 -3.95 3.52 -10.99
CA PRO A 205 -5.18 3.35 -11.76
C PRO A 205 -6.04 4.62 -11.85
#